data_48aeba6388b04a121dabc3442c06284d
#
_entry.id   48aeba6388b04a121dabc3442c06284d
#
_cell.length_a   1.000
_cell.length_b   1.000
_cell.length_c   1.000
_cell.angle_alpha   90.00
_cell.angle_beta   90.00
_cell.angle_gamma   90.00
#
_symmetry.space_group_name_H-M   'P 1'
#
loop_
_entity.id
_entity.type
_entity.pdbx_description
1 polymer ?
#
loop_
_entity_poly.entity_id
_entity_poly.type
_entity_poly.pdbx_seq_one_letter_code
_entity_poly.pdbx_strand_id
1 'polypeptide(L)' 'RDYSDCFRLLYDNVDEFAAGNMAAVILILARYEQSDMQVVDKEINFMAMLIELLGVIK' A
#
# COMPACT_ATOMS: atom_id res chain seq x y z
N ARG A 1 12.61 -10.97 0.97
CA ARG A 1 11.34 -10.99 1.68
C ARG A 1 10.20 -10.54 0.77
N ASP A 2 9.09 -11.23 0.88
CA ASP A 2 7.96 -11.00 0.00
C ASP A 2 6.85 -10.27 0.75
N TYR A 3 6.41 -9.14 0.21
CA TYR A 3 5.35 -8.34 0.83
C TYR A 3 4.03 -8.44 0.09
N SER A 4 3.91 -9.36 -0.89
CA SER A 4 2.67 -9.48 -1.65
C SER A 4 1.47 -9.74 -0.75
N ASP A 5 1.63 -10.59 0.26
CA ASP A 5 0.53 -10.88 1.16
C ASP A 5 0.13 -9.67 1.99
N CYS A 6 1.09 -8.83 2.32
CA CYS A 6 0.80 -7.59 3.06
C CYS A 6 0.00 -6.62 2.20
N PHE A 7 0.37 -6.47 0.94
CA PHE A 7 -0.40 -5.62 0.02
C PHE A 7 -1.82 -6.15 -0.14
N ARG A 8 -1.94 -7.46 -0.28
CA ARG A 8 -3.25 -8.08 -0.45
C ARG A 8 -4.13 -7.87 0.78
N LEU A 9 -3.55 -8.01 1.95
CA LEU A 9 -4.27 -7.82 3.20
C LEU A 9 -4.78 -6.39 3.31
N LEU A 10 -3.94 -5.42 2.97
CA LEU A 10 -4.33 -4.02 3.01
C LEU A 10 -5.47 -3.74 2.02
N TYR A 11 -5.36 -4.30 0.83
CA TYR A 11 -6.40 -4.10 -0.18
C TYR A 11 -7.73 -4.72 0.26
N ASP A 12 -7.69 -5.91 0.83
CA ASP A 12 -8.91 -6.61 1.24
C ASP A 12 -9.63 -5.89 2.37
N ASN A 13 -8.90 -5.09 3.16
CA ASN A 13 -9.49 -4.38 4.29
C ASN A 13 -9.57 -2.87 4.10
N VAL A 14 -9.41 -2.40 2.88
CA VAL A 14 -9.34 -0.97 2.62
C VAL A 14 -10.61 -0.24 3.05
N ASP A 15 -11.76 -0.87 2.93
CA ASP A 15 -13.03 -0.25 3.30
C ASP A 15 -13.14 -0.01 4.80
N GLU A 16 -12.33 -0.72 5.60
CA GLU A 16 -12.38 -0.57 7.05
C GLU A 16 -11.50 0.57 7.55
N PHE A 17 -10.33 0.77 6.93
CA PHE A 17 -9.41 1.79 7.43
C PHE A 17 -9.38 3.06 6.57
N ALA A 18 -10.02 3.05 5.42
CA ALA A 18 -9.96 4.20 4.52
C ALA A 18 -11.30 4.47 3.83
N ALA A 19 -12.39 4.36 4.59
CA ALA A 19 -13.72 4.48 4.01
C ALA A 19 -13.94 5.78 3.24
N GLY A 20 -13.36 6.87 3.71
CA GLY A 20 -13.52 8.16 3.06
C GLY A 20 -12.55 8.43 1.92
N ASN A 21 -11.53 7.58 1.77
CA ASN A 21 -10.45 7.81 0.81
C ASN A 21 -10.07 6.55 0.05
N MET A 22 -11.02 5.67 -0.19
CA MET A 22 -10.74 4.37 -0.79
C MET A 22 -10.05 4.49 -2.14
N ALA A 23 -10.51 5.39 -2.99
CA ALA A 23 -9.93 5.52 -4.33
C ALA A 23 -8.45 5.89 -4.26
N ALA A 24 -8.12 6.86 -3.42
CA ALA A 24 -6.74 7.29 -3.28
C ALA A 24 -5.87 6.18 -2.71
N VAL A 25 -6.37 5.47 -1.71
CA VAL A 25 -5.62 4.38 -1.08
C VAL A 25 -5.39 3.24 -2.06
N ILE A 26 -6.42 2.88 -2.82
CA ILE A 26 -6.29 1.80 -3.79
C ILE A 26 -5.25 2.16 -4.86
N LEU A 27 -5.23 3.40 -5.31
CA LEU A 27 -4.24 3.84 -6.29
C LEU A 27 -2.83 3.77 -5.73
N ILE A 28 -2.65 4.15 -4.48
CA ILE A 28 -1.34 4.07 -3.83
C ILE A 28 -0.90 2.61 -3.70
N LEU A 29 -1.80 1.75 -3.25
CA LEU A 29 -1.48 0.34 -3.09
C LEU A 29 -1.10 -0.29 -4.42
N ALA A 30 -1.85 0.01 -5.47
CA ALA A 30 -1.58 -0.57 -6.79
C ALA A 30 -0.22 -0.11 -7.31
N ARG A 31 0.11 1.16 -7.12
CA ARG A 31 1.37 1.71 -7.57
C ARG A 31 2.55 1.06 -6.88
N TYR A 32 2.46 0.89 -5.57
CA TYR A 32 3.56 0.31 -4.81
C TYR A 32 3.64 -1.21 -4.96
N GLU A 33 2.51 -1.88 -5.15
CA GLU A 33 2.53 -3.30 -5.41
C GLU A 33 3.25 -3.59 -6.73
N GLN A 34 2.99 -2.78 -7.74
CA GLN A 34 3.67 -2.91 -9.02
C GLN A 34 5.16 -2.62 -8.88
N SER A 35 5.50 -1.58 -8.12
CA SER A 35 6.89 -1.24 -7.85
C SER A 35 7.62 -2.33 -7.08
N ASP A 36 6.90 -3.03 -6.21
CA ASP A 36 7.49 -4.07 -5.36
C ASP A 36 8.16 -5.17 -6.17
N MET A 37 7.66 -5.42 -7.37
CA MET A 37 8.24 -6.45 -8.24
C MET A 37 9.59 -6.04 -8.82
N GLN A 38 9.90 -4.76 -8.81
CA GLN A 38 11.09 -4.23 -9.49
C GLN A 38 12.15 -3.72 -8.54
N VAL A 39 11.78 -3.41 -7.29
CA VAL A 39 12.74 -2.81 -6.37
C VAL A 39 13.63 -3.87 -5.74
N VAL A 40 14.84 -3.47 -5.39
CA VAL A 40 15.79 -4.34 -4.72
C VAL A 40 15.42 -4.48 -3.25
N ASP A 41 15.10 -3.37 -2.60
CA ASP A 41 14.76 -3.38 -1.18
C ASP A 41 13.26 -3.24 -1.01
N LYS A 42 12.59 -4.38 -0.85
CA LYS A 42 11.14 -4.40 -0.73
C LYS A 42 10.65 -3.81 0.58
N GLU A 43 11.47 -3.89 1.61
CA GLU A 43 11.08 -3.33 2.90
C GLU A 43 10.99 -1.81 2.83
N ILE A 44 11.96 -1.16 2.21
CA ILE A 44 11.93 0.30 2.07
C ILE A 44 10.74 0.70 1.21
N ASN A 45 10.47 -0.05 0.14
CA ASN A 45 9.33 0.25 -0.71
C ASN A 45 8.02 0.15 0.06
N PHE A 46 7.88 -0.88 0.88
CA PHE A 46 6.67 -1.08 1.67
C PHE A 46 6.51 0.03 2.71
N MET A 47 7.61 0.42 3.37
CA MET A 47 7.57 1.49 4.36
C MET A 47 7.20 2.82 3.73
N ALA A 48 7.71 3.10 2.53
CA ALA A 48 7.36 4.33 1.81
C ALA A 48 5.87 4.36 1.50
N MET A 49 5.31 3.22 1.12
CA MET A 49 3.88 3.10 0.86
C MET A 49 3.08 3.41 2.12
N LEU A 50 3.49 2.88 3.27
CA LEU A 50 2.80 3.13 4.52
C LEU A 50 2.80 4.62 4.87
N ILE A 51 3.92 5.28 4.68
CA ILE A 51 4.03 6.71 4.97
C ILE A 51 3.06 7.50 4.08
N GLU A 52 3.00 7.16 2.82
CA GLU A 52 2.10 7.84 1.89
C GLU A 52 0.65 7.59 2.26
N LEU A 53 0.31 6.37 2.66
CA LEU A 53 -1.04 6.06 3.11
C LEU A 53 -1.44 6.90 4.32
N LEU A 54 -0.54 7.04 5.29
CA LEU A 54 -0.83 7.83 6.48
C LEU A 54 -1.15 9.27 6.11
N GLY A 55 -0.47 9.81 5.11
CA GLY A 55 -0.73 11.17 4.65
C GLY A 55 -2.09 11.35 4.03
N VAL A 56 -2.63 10.30 3.42
CA VAL A 56 -3.94 10.35 2.77
C VAL A 56 -5.07 10.07 3.75
N ILE A 57 -4.87 9.10 4.64
CA ILE A 57 -5.92 8.68 5.56
C ILE A 57 -6.21 9.72 6.64
N LYS A 58 -5.21 10.44 7.07
CA LYS A 58 -5.39 11.48 8.11
C LYS A 58 -6.22 12.68 7.61
#